data_7f15305899a9385a7905561ff794bbac
#
_entry.id   7f15305899a9385a7905561ff794bbac
#
_cell.length_a   1.000
_cell.length_b   1.000
_cell.length_c   1.000
_cell.angle_alpha   90.00
_cell.angle_beta   90.00
_cell.angle_gamma   90.00
#
_symmetry.space_group_name_H-M   'P 1'
#
loop_
_entity.id
_entity.type
_entity.pdbx_description
1 polymer ?
#
loop_
_entity_poly.entity_id
_entity_poly.type
_entity_poly.pdbx_seq_one_letter_code
_entity_poly.pdbx_strand_id
1 'polypeptide(L)'
;MKRFFPGLVSAALIVASSATAAPFTYTNARFGTVCTFPVDIFTDRRPEPDNGDGQQWLSADGASLICSGINNVNDDTPKSFVAEEKAAKEAGYEITYSKTGKNWAVLSGQKDGKIFYERRLFGKDGVIRTVWIDYPPAVKAKYDPLVGAIAGSLKGP
;
A
#
# COMPACT_ATOMS: atom_id res chain seq x y z
N MET A 1 41.46 -4.80 -59.48
CA MET A 1 41.47 -4.75 -58.00
C MET A 1 40.23 -4.03 -57.50
N LYS A 2 39.22 -4.76 -56.98
CA LYS A 2 38.02 -4.17 -56.37
C LYS A 2 38.17 -4.22 -54.85
N ARG A 3 38.23 -3.03 -54.21
CA ARG A 3 38.32 -2.93 -52.75
C ARG A 3 36.90 -2.95 -52.20
N PHE A 4 36.57 -3.97 -51.36
CA PHE A 4 35.38 -4.03 -50.55
C PHE A 4 35.60 -3.25 -49.27
N PHE A 5 34.74 -2.26 -48.98
CA PHE A 5 34.64 -1.62 -47.66
C PHE A 5 33.54 -2.36 -46.87
N PRO A 6 33.85 -2.84 -45.67
CA PRO A 6 32.78 -3.36 -44.79
C PRO A 6 32.10 -2.16 -44.11
N GLY A 7 30.78 -2.01 -44.32
CA GLY A 7 29.96 -1.03 -43.63
C GLY A 7 29.80 -1.44 -42.17
N LEU A 8 30.15 -0.54 -41.27
CA LEU A 8 29.89 -0.64 -39.84
C LEU A 8 28.40 -0.39 -39.59
N VAL A 9 27.67 -1.43 -39.22
CA VAL A 9 26.27 -1.31 -38.72
C VAL A 9 26.36 -0.97 -37.23
N SER A 10 26.13 0.29 -36.86
CA SER A 10 25.98 0.72 -35.48
C SER A 10 24.60 0.30 -34.98
N ALA A 11 24.53 -0.72 -34.11
CA ALA A 11 23.31 -1.05 -33.39
C ALA A 11 23.12 -0.01 -32.26
N ALA A 12 22.10 0.84 -32.40
CA ALA A 12 21.67 1.74 -31.34
C ALA A 12 20.94 0.93 -30.26
N LEU A 13 21.54 0.81 -29.08
CA LEU A 13 20.84 0.31 -27.89
C LEU A 13 19.79 1.36 -27.46
N ILE A 14 18.51 1.05 -27.66
CA ILE A 14 17.42 1.82 -27.06
C ILE A 14 17.33 1.38 -25.59
N VAL A 15 17.87 2.19 -24.68
CA VAL A 15 17.65 2.05 -23.23
C VAL A 15 16.24 2.54 -22.97
N ALA A 16 15.29 1.61 -22.79
CA ALA A 16 13.96 1.94 -22.29
C ALA A 16 14.11 2.45 -20.87
N SER A 17 14.00 3.77 -20.69
CA SER A 17 13.88 4.39 -19.36
C SER A 17 12.54 3.96 -18.78
N SER A 18 12.55 3.11 -17.75
CA SER A 18 11.35 2.82 -16.97
C SER A 18 10.93 4.12 -16.29
N ALA A 19 9.86 4.73 -16.77
CA ALA A 19 9.24 5.86 -16.09
C ALA A 19 8.85 5.39 -14.68
N THR A 20 9.56 5.87 -13.66
CA THR A 20 9.17 5.65 -12.27
C THR A 20 7.89 6.43 -12.05
N ALA A 21 6.86 5.73 -11.61
CA ALA A 21 5.58 6.30 -11.22
C ALA A 21 5.77 7.50 -10.29
N ALA A 22 5.14 8.62 -10.61
CA ALA A 22 5.23 9.82 -9.78
C ALA A 22 4.54 9.57 -8.42
N PRO A 23 5.20 9.74 -7.28
CA PRO A 23 4.58 9.56 -5.98
C PRO A 23 3.56 10.68 -5.72
N PHE A 24 2.37 10.29 -5.26
CA PHE A 24 1.34 11.19 -4.77
C PHE A 24 1.23 11.06 -3.25
N THR A 25 1.13 12.17 -2.53
CA THR A 25 0.96 12.19 -1.09
C THR A 25 -0.44 12.69 -0.74
N TYR A 26 -1.21 11.82 -0.09
CA TYR A 26 -2.50 12.15 0.51
C TYR A 26 -2.33 12.52 1.98
N THR A 27 -3.05 13.54 2.42
CA THR A 27 -3.17 13.90 3.83
C THR A 27 -4.64 13.97 4.20
N ASN A 28 -5.07 13.14 5.14
CA ASN A 28 -6.42 13.19 5.70
C ASN A 28 -6.56 14.39 6.63
N ALA A 29 -7.56 15.23 6.37
CA ALA A 29 -7.77 16.48 7.12
C ALA A 29 -8.23 16.24 8.57
N ARG A 30 -8.98 15.15 8.81
CA ARG A 30 -9.56 14.87 10.13
C ARG A 30 -8.55 14.31 11.12
N PHE A 31 -7.75 13.35 10.70
CA PHE A 31 -6.83 12.59 11.56
C PHE A 31 -5.35 12.85 11.27
N GLY A 32 -5.03 13.69 10.30
CA GLY A 32 -3.64 13.94 9.91
C GLY A 32 -2.91 12.73 9.37
N THR A 33 -3.65 11.70 8.91
CA THR A 33 -3.05 10.51 8.32
C THR A 33 -2.42 10.84 6.99
N VAL A 34 -1.16 10.48 6.80
CA VAL A 34 -0.43 10.72 5.55
C VAL A 34 0.00 9.40 4.93
N CYS A 35 -0.30 9.21 3.65
CA CYS A 35 0.18 8.09 2.84
C CYS A 35 0.73 8.59 1.51
N THR A 36 1.81 7.95 1.04
CA THR A 36 2.42 8.23 -0.27
C THR A 36 2.41 6.98 -1.12
N PHE A 37 1.93 7.07 -2.35
CA PHE A 37 1.76 5.95 -3.26
C PHE A 37 1.84 6.39 -4.74
N PRO A 38 2.05 5.47 -5.70
CA PRO A 38 2.07 5.78 -7.13
C PRO A 38 0.65 6.03 -7.64
N VAL A 39 0.31 7.28 -7.98
CA VAL A 39 -1.04 7.69 -8.43
C VAL A 39 -1.39 7.18 -9.83
N ASP A 40 -0.42 6.86 -10.65
CA ASP A 40 -0.59 6.27 -11.98
C ASP A 40 -0.96 4.77 -11.93
N ILE A 41 -0.79 4.12 -10.78
CA ILE A 41 -1.27 2.76 -10.51
C ILE A 41 -2.65 2.79 -9.87
N PHE A 42 -2.84 3.60 -8.83
CA PHE A 42 -4.10 3.77 -8.10
C PHE A 42 -4.86 5.00 -8.63
N THR A 43 -5.45 4.84 -9.82
CA THR A 43 -5.98 5.96 -10.62
C THR A 43 -7.43 6.32 -10.32
N ASP A 44 -8.22 5.39 -9.77
CA ASP A 44 -9.64 5.62 -9.48
C ASP A 44 -9.82 6.02 -8.01
N ARG A 45 -9.85 7.32 -7.74
CA ARG A 45 -10.17 7.86 -6.41
C ARG A 45 -11.67 7.74 -6.16
N ARG A 46 -12.03 6.97 -5.14
CA ARG A 46 -13.42 6.77 -4.75
C ARG A 46 -13.99 8.02 -4.05
N PRO A 47 -15.33 8.18 -4.01
CA PRO A 47 -15.94 9.23 -3.21
C PRO A 47 -15.44 9.17 -1.76
N GLU A 48 -15.17 10.34 -1.20
CA GLU A 48 -14.77 10.45 0.21
C GLU A 48 -15.94 10.03 1.12
N PRO A 49 -15.70 9.24 2.17
CA PRO A 49 -16.76 8.88 3.11
C PRO A 49 -17.24 10.11 3.90
N ASP A 50 -18.55 10.15 4.22
CA ASP A 50 -19.19 11.29 4.88
C ASP A 50 -18.56 11.66 6.23
N ASN A 51 -17.99 10.68 6.93
CA ASN A 51 -17.31 10.89 8.19
C ASN A 51 -15.88 11.45 8.05
N GLY A 52 -15.36 11.55 6.83
CA GLY A 52 -14.05 12.12 6.52
C GLY A 52 -12.86 11.38 7.16
N ASP A 53 -13.01 10.08 7.46
CA ASP A 53 -11.99 9.30 8.19
C ASP A 53 -10.86 8.78 7.30
N GLY A 54 -11.00 8.83 5.98
CA GLY A 54 -9.99 8.35 5.06
C GLY A 54 -10.38 8.48 3.60
N GLN A 55 -9.62 7.80 2.77
CA GLN A 55 -9.81 7.79 1.32
C GLN A 55 -9.39 6.45 0.72
N GLN A 56 -10.12 6.02 -0.30
CA GLN A 56 -9.82 4.81 -1.08
C GLN A 56 -9.50 5.14 -2.53
N TRP A 57 -8.56 4.40 -3.09
CA TRP A 57 -8.24 4.38 -4.52
C TRP A 57 -8.22 2.95 -5.03
N LEU A 58 -8.66 2.78 -6.27
CA LEU A 58 -8.62 1.51 -6.97
C LEU A 58 -7.67 1.58 -8.17
N SER A 59 -7.15 0.44 -8.55
CA SER A 59 -6.39 0.24 -9.79
C SER A 59 -7.25 -0.47 -10.85
N ALA A 60 -6.85 -0.37 -12.10
CA ALA A 60 -7.53 -1.00 -13.22
C ALA A 60 -7.50 -2.55 -13.16
N ASP A 61 -6.53 -3.13 -12.45
CA ASP A 61 -6.34 -4.58 -12.31
C ASP A 61 -6.86 -5.15 -10.98
N GLY A 62 -7.70 -4.38 -10.28
CA GLY A 62 -8.46 -4.83 -9.12
C GLY A 62 -7.73 -4.72 -7.78
N ALA A 63 -6.61 -4.00 -7.71
CA ALA A 63 -6.03 -3.65 -6.42
C ALA A 63 -6.75 -2.46 -5.78
N SER A 64 -6.69 -2.37 -4.46
CA SER A 64 -7.24 -1.30 -3.65
C SER A 64 -6.19 -0.76 -2.67
N LEU A 65 -6.24 0.54 -2.43
CA LEU A 65 -5.45 1.22 -1.41
C LEU A 65 -6.38 2.08 -0.58
N ILE A 66 -6.29 1.95 0.75
CA ILE A 66 -7.03 2.77 1.71
C ILE A 66 -6.03 3.43 2.65
N CYS A 67 -6.21 4.73 2.86
CA CYS A 67 -5.47 5.52 3.84
C CYS A 67 -6.47 6.19 4.78
N SER A 68 -6.47 5.83 6.07
CA SER A 68 -7.50 6.24 7.02
C SER A 68 -6.96 6.47 8.43
N GLY A 69 -7.80 7.04 9.30
CA GLY A 69 -7.54 7.19 10.71
C GLY A 69 -8.81 7.03 11.53
N ILE A 70 -8.68 6.52 12.74
CA ILE A 70 -9.77 6.40 13.73
C ILE A 70 -9.27 6.79 15.11
N ASN A 71 -10.18 7.22 15.99
CA ASN A 71 -9.84 7.39 17.41
C ASN A 71 -9.62 6.01 18.06
N ASN A 72 -8.57 5.90 18.85
CA ASN A 72 -8.26 4.71 19.64
C ASN A 72 -9.09 4.72 20.94
N VAL A 73 -10.37 4.39 20.81
CA VAL A 73 -11.33 4.44 21.93
C VAL A 73 -11.21 3.28 22.91
N ASN A 74 -10.52 2.20 22.49
CA ASN A 74 -10.34 1.00 23.29
C ASN A 74 -8.94 0.92 23.93
N ASP A 75 -8.12 1.97 23.79
CA ASP A 75 -6.72 1.97 24.23
C ASP A 75 -5.89 0.82 23.64
N ASP A 76 -6.18 0.47 22.38
CA ASP A 76 -5.49 -0.60 21.68
C ASP A 76 -4.00 -0.31 21.54
N THR A 77 -3.24 -1.37 21.70
CA THR A 77 -1.79 -1.41 21.48
C THR A 77 -1.48 -2.21 20.21
N PRO A 78 -0.27 -2.07 19.63
CA PRO A 78 0.14 -2.94 18.52
C PRO A 78 -0.02 -4.43 18.83
N LYS A 79 0.16 -4.84 20.08
CA LYS A 79 0.05 -6.24 20.51
C LYS A 79 -1.39 -6.70 20.68
N SER A 80 -2.26 -5.89 21.32
CA SER A 80 -3.69 -6.24 21.48
C SER A 80 -4.36 -6.34 20.12
N PHE A 81 -4.12 -5.37 19.24
CA PHE A 81 -4.62 -5.38 17.88
C PHE A 81 -4.25 -6.68 17.13
N VAL A 82 -2.97 -7.08 17.11
CA VAL A 82 -2.55 -8.31 16.41
C VAL A 82 -3.17 -9.55 17.05
N ALA A 83 -3.32 -9.58 18.38
CA ALA A 83 -3.93 -10.71 19.08
C ALA A 83 -5.43 -10.84 18.75
N GLU A 84 -6.16 -9.73 18.69
CA GLU A 84 -7.57 -9.68 18.34
C GLU A 84 -7.82 -10.09 16.89
N GLU A 85 -7.06 -9.54 15.95
CA GLU A 85 -7.17 -9.90 14.53
C GLU A 85 -6.89 -11.39 14.28
N LYS A 86 -5.89 -11.97 14.98
CA LYS A 86 -5.60 -13.40 14.89
C LYS A 86 -6.66 -14.28 15.58
N ALA A 87 -7.35 -13.77 16.57
CA ALA A 87 -8.43 -14.47 17.24
C ALA A 87 -9.75 -14.38 16.46
N ALA A 88 -9.91 -13.38 15.64
CA ALA A 88 -11.06 -13.21 14.77
C ALA A 88 -11.09 -14.35 13.73
N LYS A 89 -12.12 -15.22 13.84
CA LYS A 89 -12.34 -16.33 12.90
C LYS A 89 -13.38 -15.88 11.87
N GLU A 90 -12.97 -15.02 10.97
CA GLU A 90 -13.80 -14.57 9.85
C GLU A 90 -13.56 -15.48 8.64
N ALA A 91 -14.62 -15.94 8.01
CA ALA A 91 -14.50 -16.74 6.79
C ALA A 91 -13.84 -15.92 5.67
N GLY A 92 -12.84 -16.52 4.99
CA GLY A 92 -12.10 -15.85 3.93
C GLY A 92 -11.01 -14.89 4.40
N TYR A 93 -10.76 -14.78 5.72
CA TYR A 93 -9.70 -13.97 6.31
C TYR A 93 -8.64 -14.85 6.98
N GLU A 94 -7.43 -14.82 6.45
CA GLU A 94 -6.29 -15.59 6.95
C GLU A 94 -5.06 -14.69 7.09
N ILE A 95 -4.53 -14.59 8.30
CA ILE A 95 -3.29 -13.85 8.58
C ILE A 95 -2.12 -14.82 8.52
N THR A 96 -1.22 -14.63 7.55
CA THR A 96 -0.01 -15.46 7.38
C THR A 96 1.25 -14.78 7.90
N TYR A 97 1.22 -13.46 8.10
CA TYR A 97 2.33 -12.69 8.62
C TYR A 97 1.85 -11.61 9.58
N SER A 98 2.59 -11.40 10.66
CA SER A 98 2.38 -10.29 11.58
C SER A 98 3.68 -9.83 12.20
N LYS A 99 3.80 -8.53 12.43
CA LYS A 99 4.93 -7.94 13.16
C LYS A 99 4.47 -6.69 13.91
N THR A 100 5.03 -6.48 15.11
CA THR A 100 4.77 -5.30 15.91
C THR A 100 6.06 -4.56 16.25
N GLY A 101 5.97 -3.25 16.36
CA GLY A 101 7.00 -2.39 16.95
C GLY A 101 6.44 -1.66 18.16
N LYS A 102 7.13 -0.61 18.60
CA LYS A 102 6.74 0.17 19.78
C LYS A 102 5.35 0.79 19.63
N ASN A 103 5.07 1.38 18.46
CA ASN A 103 3.83 2.10 18.16
C ASN A 103 3.26 1.75 16.77
N TRP A 104 3.57 0.59 16.24
CA TRP A 104 3.06 0.14 14.96
C TRP A 104 2.84 -1.37 14.92
N ALA A 105 1.92 -1.78 14.08
CA ALA A 105 1.68 -3.18 13.74
C ALA A 105 1.58 -3.36 12.23
N VAL A 106 1.91 -4.56 11.78
CA VAL A 106 1.75 -5.00 10.39
C VAL A 106 1.08 -6.36 10.40
N LEU A 107 0.10 -6.51 9.53
CA LEU A 107 -0.54 -7.78 9.19
C LEU A 107 -0.49 -7.98 7.67
N SER A 108 -0.38 -9.23 7.26
CA SER A 108 -0.53 -9.62 5.87
C SER A 108 -1.08 -11.03 5.78
N GLY A 109 -1.79 -11.31 4.70
CA GLY A 109 -2.42 -12.61 4.48
C GLY A 109 -3.34 -12.60 3.28
N GLN A 110 -4.46 -13.29 3.42
CA GLN A 110 -5.50 -13.34 2.41
C GLN A 110 -6.84 -12.91 3.01
N LYS A 111 -7.61 -12.13 2.24
CA LYS A 111 -8.98 -11.75 2.55
C LYS A 111 -9.82 -11.78 1.27
N ASP A 112 -10.91 -12.54 1.29
CA ASP A 112 -11.86 -12.65 0.17
C ASP A 112 -11.19 -12.96 -1.18
N GLY A 113 -10.18 -13.86 -1.17
CA GLY A 113 -9.43 -14.28 -2.36
C GLY A 113 -8.36 -13.29 -2.82
N LYS A 114 -8.14 -12.17 -2.12
CA LYS A 114 -7.06 -11.22 -2.39
C LYS A 114 -5.95 -11.35 -1.36
N ILE A 115 -4.74 -11.01 -1.77
CA ILE A 115 -3.62 -10.78 -0.86
C ILE A 115 -3.81 -9.40 -0.26
N PHE A 116 -3.69 -9.28 1.08
CA PHE A 116 -3.72 -7.99 1.75
C PHE A 116 -2.43 -7.72 2.51
N TYR A 117 -2.16 -6.43 2.70
CA TYR A 117 -1.13 -5.90 3.58
C TYR A 117 -1.68 -4.69 4.31
N GLU A 118 -1.61 -4.73 5.64
CA GLU A 118 -2.07 -3.67 6.52
C GLU A 118 -0.93 -3.19 7.40
N ARG A 119 -0.76 -1.87 7.51
CA ARG A 119 0.07 -1.26 8.53
C ARG A 119 -0.75 -0.29 9.35
N ARG A 120 -0.70 -0.42 10.66
CA ARG A 120 -1.27 0.54 11.62
C ARG A 120 -0.19 1.26 12.40
N LEU A 121 -0.40 2.55 12.60
CA LEU A 121 0.43 3.43 13.42
C LEU A 121 -0.43 3.94 14.58
N PHE A 122 -0.03 3.64 15.81
CA PHE A 122 -0.70 4.02 17.06
C PHE A 122 -0.09 5.34 17.54
N GLY A 123 -0.79 6.44 17.31
CA GLY A 123 -0.34 7.79 17.62
C GLY A 123 -0.44 8.10 19.11
N LYS A 124 0.45 8.97 19.60
CA LYS A 124 0.38 9.50 20.97
C LYS A 124 -0.81 10.45 21.19
N ASP A 125 -1.41 10.90 20.09
CA ASP A 125 -2.62 11.73 20.04
C ASP A 125 -3.92 10.91 20.16
N GLY A 126 -3.82 9.62 20.47
CA GLY A 126 -4.98 8.73 20.59
C GLY A 126 -5.62 8.35 19.26
N VAL A 127 -4.90 8.48 18.15
CA VAL A 127 -5.37 8.11 16.81
C VAL A 127 -4.62 6.88 16.29
N ILE A 128 -5.37 5.92 15.77
CA ILE A 128 -4.83 4.81 14.99
C ILE A 128 -4.94 5.17 13.51
N ARG A 129 -3.80 5.21 12.82
CA ARG A 129 -3.70 5.49 11.40
C ARG A 129 -3.40 4.23 10.65
N THR A 130 -4.06 4.03 9.52
CA THR A 130 -3.99 2.78 8.76
C THR A 130 -3.70 3.06 7.30
N VAL A 131 -2.82 2.28 6.72
CA VAL A 131 -2.75 2.03 5.29
C VAL A 131 -3.04 0.55 5.04
N TRP A 132 -4.01 0.32 4.16
CA TRP A 132 -4.42 -1.01 3.69
C TRP A 132 -4.20 -1.09 2.19
N ILE A 133 -3.63 -2.19 1.73
CA ILE A 133 -3.43 -2.50 0.32
C ILE A 133 -3.93 -3.92 0.11
N ASP A 134 -4.79 -4.14 -0.87
CA ASP A 134 -5.15 -5.48 -1.32
C ASP A 134 -5.07 -5.60 -2.85
N TYR A 135 -4.78 -6.79 -3.34
CA TYR A 135 -4.66 -7.06 -4.76
C TYR A 135 -4.91 -8.54 -5.08
N PRO A 136 -5.42 -8.84 -6.30
CA PRO A 136 -5.57 -10.21 -6.75
C PRO A 136 -4.23 -10.94 -6.80
N PRO A 137 -4.16 -12.25 -6.46
CA PRO A 137 -2.92 -13.05 -6.55
C PRO A 137 -2.27 -13.02 -7.95
N ALA A 138 -3.08 -12.91 -9.00
CA ALA A 138 -2.61 -12.87 -10.40
C ALA A 138 -1.68 -11.67 -10.70
N VAL A 139 -1.79 -10.58 -9.94
CA VAL A 139 -0.96 -9.36 -10.11
C VAL A 139 0.07 -9.18 -9.00
N LYS A 140 0.33 -10.22 -8.21
CA LYS A 140 1.26 -10.19 -7.07
C LYS A 140 2.64 -9.62 -7.44
N ALA A 141 3.21 -10.04 -8.55
CA ALA A 141 4.53 -9.57 -8.99
C ALA A 141 4.62 -8.06 -9.23
N LYS A 142 3.50 -7.41 -9.57
CA LYS A 142 3.41 -5.95 -9.75
C LYS A 142 3.36 -5.21 -8.40
N TYR A 143 2.62 -5.73 -7.42
CA TYR A 143 2.32 -5.02 -6.17
C TYR A 143 3.31 -5.30 -5.04
N ASP A 144 3.85 -6.52 -4.92
CA ASP A 144 4.81 -6.87 -3.86
C ASP A 144 5.97 -5.85 -3.72
N PRO A 145 6.61 -5.37 -4.80
CA PRO A 145 7.66 -4.39 -4.70
C PRO A 145 7.22 -3.02 -4.18
N LEU A 146 5.92 -2.70 -4.27
CA LEU A 146 5.36 -1.39 -3.88
C LEU A 146 4.94 -1.35 -2.42
N VAL A 147 4.50 -2.49 -1.87
CA VAL A 147 3.88 -2.59 -0.54
C VAL A 147 4.76 -1.99 0.56
N GLY A 148 6.06 -2.32 0.57
CA GLY A 148 6.98 -1.84 1.60
C GLY A 148 7.14 -0.32 1.63
N ALA A 149 7.26 0.31 0.46
CA ALA A 149 7.40 1.76 0.34
C ALA A 149 6.10 2.48 0.72
N ILE A 150 4.95 1.99 0.25
CA ILE A 150 3.63 2.57 0.56
C ILE A 150 3.36 2.46 2.06
N ALA A 151 3.52 1.27 2.64
CA ALA A 151 3.31 1.05 4.07
C ALA A 151 4.28 1.88 4.94
N GLY A 152 5.55 1.98 4.53
CA GLY A 152 6.56 2.80 5.20
C GLY A 152 6.29 4.29 5.16
N SER A 153 5.48 4.77 4.21
CA SER A 153 5.09 6.17 4.08
C SER A 153 4.06 6.64 5.10
N LEU A 154 3.35 5.71 5.76
CA LEU A 154 2.32 6.03 6.75
C LEU A 154 2.88 6.88 7.88
N LYS A 155 2.28 8.05 8.08
CA LYS A 155 2.67 9.04 9.10
C LYS A 155 1.45 9.66 9.75
N GLY A 156 1.71 10.33 10.87
CA GLY A 156 0.80 11.27 11.55
C GLY A 156 1.57 12.45 12.12
N PRO A 157 0.92 13.37 12.79
CA PRO A 157 1.54 14.48 13.53
C PRO A 157 2.52 13.99 14.58
#